data_0daf3da63e2842a35746e94753e29d77
#
_entry.id   0daf3da63e2842a35746e94753e29d77
#
_cell.length_a   1.000
_cell.length_b   1.000
_cell.length_c   1.000
_cell.angle_alpha   90.00
_cell.angle_beta   90.00
_cell.angle_gamma   90.00
#
_symmetry.space_group_name_H-M   'P 1'
#
loop_
_entity.id
_entity.type
_entity.pdbx_description
1 polymer ?
#
loop_
_entity_poly.entity_id
_entity_poly.type
_entity_poly.pdbx_seq_one_letter_code
_entity_poly.pdbx_strand_id
1 'polypeptide(L)'
;MEKISQKDNKEPYISVNAQAEGAFMALLSVILGLVVYVPFLCILSIAGPVPTLLLVIRRGIKASFLATLVAGCIFSFIAGFREGILFVINFNLVGLALGMAIKWKWSVTRALISGTLVNFISAIVAIFLLAGLMGINMEKSIDQARLQAMEVYKAMNFTQEQLEQISEQMNFNVELCKIIFISLLLFTSLITIFVQYIVAQLILKKLGYLIPPLPAFKSWRLSWHYAWLLITGIILTYLGMPEDMKSSAEIFEHIKPLGVVGINILYLCAILYFTIGISIIYSFLDKFKVPLIGKILICFFLA
;
A
#
# COMPACT_ATOMS: atom_id res chain seq x y z
N MET A 1 -51.37 0.20 40.18
CA MET A 1 -50.95 -0.98 39.40
C MET A 1 -49.86 -0.55 38.40
N GLU A 2 -48.66 -0.67 38.84
CA GLU A 2 -47.44 -0.20 38.16
C GLU A 2 -46.96 -1.32 37.25
N LYS A 3 -46.97 -1.10 35.92
CA LYS A 3 -46.36 -2.02 34.95
C LYS A 3 -44.88 -1.69 34.90
N ILE A 4 -44.09 -2.50 35.59
CA ILE A 4 -42.64 -2.55 35.48
C ILE A 4 -42.28 -2.98 34.04
N SER A 5 -41.78 -2.02 33.27
CA SER A 5 -41.18 -2.26 31.95
C SER A 5 -39.89 -3.10 32.14
N GLN A 6 -39.96 -4.37 31.88
CA GLN A 6 -38.77 -5.21 31.70
C GLN A 6 -38.00 -4.69 30.46
N LYS A 7 -36.93 -3.95 30.74
CA LYS A 7 -35.93 -3.60 29.77
C LYS A 7 -35.18 -4.87 29.39
N ASP A 8 -35.56 -5.46 28.27
CA ASP A 8 -34.89 -6.61 27.66
C ASP A 8 -33.42 -6.23 27.42
N ASN A 9 -32.54 -6.63 28.32
CA ASN A 9 -31.11 -6.62 28.19
C ASN A 9 -30.73 -7.78 27.25
N LYS A 10 -31.05 -7.65 25.97
CA LYS A 10 -30.51 -8.56 24.94
C LYS A 10 -29.05 -8.22 24.76
N GLU A 11 -28.18 -8.89 25.48
CA GLU A 11 -26.81 -9.06 25.03
C GLU A 11 -26.83 -9.48 23.55
N PRO A 12 -25.97 -8.92 22.70
CA PRO A 12 -25.98 -9.30 21.28
C PRO A 12 -25.43 -10.72 21.11
N TYR A 13 -26.29 -11.71 21.30
CA TYR A 13 -25.99 -13.08 20.87
C TYR A 13 -25.74 -13.04 19.36
N ILE A 14 -24.48 -13.29 18.97
CA ILE A 14 -24.14 -13.51 17.56
C ILE A 14 -24.92 -14.77 17.15
N SER A 15 -25.87 -14.64 16.26
CA SER A 15 -26.70 -15.78 15.82
C SER A 15 -25.79 -16.88 15.24
N VAL A 16 -26.19 -18.15 15.36
CA VAL A 16 -25.43 -19.30 14.84
C VAL A 16 -25.05 -19.11 13.36
N ASN A 17 -25.94 -18.53 12.56
CA ASN A 17 -25.68 -18.17 11.17
C ASN A 17 -24.58 -17.10 11.01
N ALA A 18 -24.44 -16.18 11.96
CA ALA A 18 -23.39 -15.17 11.93
C ALA A 18 -22.03 -15.76 12.31
N GLN A 19 -21.99 -16.72 13.22
CA GLN A 19 -20.77 -17.45 13.58
C GLN A 19 -20.27 -18.33 12.43
N ALA A 20 -21.17 -19.07 11.78
CA ALA A 20 -20.83 -19.88 10.61
C ALA A 20 -20.30 -19.04 9.45
N GLU A 21 -20.93 -17.89 9.17
CA GLU A 21 -20.47 -16.96 8.15
C GLU A 21 -19.11 -16.35 8.51
N GLY A 22 -18.89 -16.00 9.78
CA GLY A 22 -17.61 -15.51 10.30
C GLY A 22 -16.50 -16.54 10.14
N ALA A 23 -16.75 -17.80 10.49
CA ALA A 23 -15.80 -18.90 10.35
C ALA A 23 -15.45 -19.14 8.86
N PHE A 24 -16.45 -19.14 7.97
CA PHE A 24 -16.24 -19.29 6.53
C PHE A 24 -15.38 -18.15 5.96
N MET A 25 -15.66 -16.90 6.34
CA MET A 25 -14.88 -15.74 5.88
C MET A 25 -13.47 -15.74 6.46
N ALA A 26 -13.28 -16.20 7.70
CA ALA A 26 -11.96 -16.38 8.29
C ALA A 26 -11.14 -17.41 7.51
N LEU A 27 -11.73 -18.57 7.19
CA LEU A 27 -11.08 -19.62 6.40
C LEU A 27 -10.73 -19.11 4.98
N LEU A 28 -11.65 -18.40 4.33
CA LEU A 28 -11.41 -17.84 3.00
C LEU A 28 -10.27 -16.81 3.03
N SER A 29 -10.20 -15.99 4.08
CA SER A 29 -9.09 -15.04 4.28
C SER A 29 -7.75 -15.78 4.45
N VAL A 30 -7.72 -16.88 5.23
CA VAL A 30 -6.53 -17.72 5.40
C VAL A 30 -6.07 -18.32 4.06
N ILE A 31 -6.99 -18.85 3.27
CA ILE A 31 -6.69 -19.44 1.96
C ILE A 31 -6.07 -18.37 1.04
N LEU A 32 -6.68 -17.18 0.95
CA LEU A 32 -6.17 -16.09 0.15
C LEU A 32 -4.80 -15.56 0.65
N GLY A 33 -4.56 -15.62 1.97
CA GLY A 33 -3.26 -15.31 2.54
C GLY A 33 -2.19 -16.33 2.18
N LEU A 34 -2.51 -17.63 2.22
CA LEU A 34 -1.59 -18.72 1.89
C LEU A 34 -1.22 -18.75 0.39
N VAL A 35 -2.09 -18.24 -0.47
CA VAL A 35 -1.83 -18.14 -1.91
C VAL A 35 -0.56 -17.31 -2.23
N VAL A 36 -0.14 -16.41 -1.34
CA VAL A 36 1.13 -15.64 -1.50
C VAL A 36 2.34 -16.56 -1.68
N TYR A 37 2.34 -17.74 -1.06
CA TYR A 37 3.45 -18.69 -1.13
C TYR A 37 3.45 -19.54 -2.41
N VAL A 38 2.40 -19.44 -3.24
CA VAL A 38 2.30 -20.19 -4.49
C VAL A 38 2.68 -19.29 -5.67
N PRO A 39 3.77 -19.58 -6.38
CA PRO A 39 4.15 -18.84 -7.59
C PRO A 39 2.96 -18.74 -8.57
N PHE A 40 2.84 -17.63 -9.28
CA PHE A 40 1.76 -17.30 -10.22
C PHE A 40 0.37 -17.07 -9.61
N LEU A 41 0.05 -17.66 -8.45
CA LEU A 41 -1.22 -17.44 -7.75
C LEU A 41 -1.15 -16.27 -6.76
N CYS A 42 0.06 -15.78 -6.42
CA CYS A 42 0.26 -14.68 -5.48
C CYS A 42 -0.57 -13.42 -5.85
N ILE A 43 -0.87 -13.21 -7.13
CA ILE A 43 -1.73 -12.11 -7.58
C ILE A 43 -3.14 -12.17 -6.99
N LEU A 44 -3.65 -13.36 -6.63
CA LEU A 44 -4.95 -13.52 -6.00
C LEU A 44 -4.96 -13.01 -4.55
N SER A 45 -3.80 -12.90 -3.91
CA SER A 45 -3.67 -12.34 -2.56
C SER A 45 -4.12 -10.88 -2.47
N ILE A 46 -4.18 -10.17 -3.59
CA ILE A 46 -4.75 -8.82 -3.68
C ILE A 46 -6.20 -8.82 -3.17
N ALA A 47 -6.93 -9.91 -3.35
CA ALA A 47 -8.28 -10.08 -2.82
C ALA A 47 -8.33 -10.46 -1.32
N GLY A 48 -7.17 -10.65 -0.67
CA GLY A 48 -7.05 -11.06 0.73
C GLY A 48 -7.89 -10.24 1.73
N PRO A 49 -7.98 -8.92 1.63
CA PRO A 49 -8.81 -8.10 2.51
C PRO A 49 -10.32 -8.25 2.29
N VAL A 50 -10.76 -8.79 1.13
CA VAL A 50 -12.18 -8.82 0.73
C VAL A 50 -13.07 -9.64 1.67
N PRO A 51 -12.70 -10.84 2.17
CA PRO A 51 -13.52 -11.59 3.10
C PRO A 51 -13.80 -10.82 4.38
N THR A 52 -12.76 -10.20 4.97
CA THR A 52 -12.87 -9.39 6.18
C THR A 52 -13.74 -8.15 5.94
N LEU A 53 -13.51 -7.46 4.81
CA LEU A 53 -14.31 -6.32 4.38
C LEU A 53 -15.79 -6.69 4.20
N LEU A 54 -16.09 -7.81 3.53
CA LEU A 54 -17.46 -8.29 3.31
C LEU A 54 -18.14 -8.62 4.64
N LEU A 55 -17.42 -9.22 5.58
CA LEU A 55 -17.94 -9.54 6.90
C LEU A 55 -18.27 -8.28 7.70
N VAL A 56 -17.47 -7.20 7.59
CA VAL A 56 -17.79 -5.89 8.20
C VAL A 56 -19.10 -5.34 7.66
N ILE A 57 -19.31 -5.40 6.35
CA ILE A 57 -20.54 -4.92 5.72
C ILE A 57 -21.74 -5.72 6.21
N ARG A 58 -21.64 -7.04 6.25
CA ARG A 58 -22.74 -7.96 6.58
C ARG A 58 -23.05 -8.02 8.06
N ARG A 59 -22.04 -8.22 8.89
CA ARG A 59 -22.19 -8.54 10.32
C ARG A 59 -21.66 -7.46 11.27
N GLY A 60 -20.92 -6.51 10.73
CA GLY A 60 -20.33 -5.43 11.51
C GLY A 60 -18.96 -5.71 12.05
N ILE A 61 -18.37 -4.68 12.67
CA ILE A 61 -16.97 -4.67 13.07
C ILE A 61 -16.64 -5.73 14.13
N LYS A 62 -17.52 -5.96 15.12
CA LYS A 62 -17.25 -6.92 16.21
C LYS A 62 -17.09 -8.34 15.69
N ALA A 63 -18.01 -8.80 14.83
CA ALA A 63 -17.93 -10.14 14.22
C ALA A 63 -16.72 -10.28 13.30
N SER A 64 -16.41 -9.24 12.54
CA SER A 64 -15.26 -9.22 11.63
C SER A 64 -13.93 -9.23 12.38
N PHE A 65 -13.83 -8.46 13.47
CA PHE A 65 -12.64 -8.45 14.32
C PHE A 65 -12.39 -9.84 14.96
N LEU A 66 -13.44 -10.48 15.47
CA LEU A 66 -13.33 -11.85 16.00
C LEU A 66 -12.89 -12.85 14.93
N ALA A 67 -13.47 -12.77 13.74
CA ALA A 67 -13.07 -13.61 12.60
C ALA A 67 -11.61 -13.35 12.19
N THR A 68 -11.14 -12.10 12.25
CA THR A 68 -9.74 -11.74 12.01
C THR A 68 -8.80 -12.39 13.01
N LEU A 69 -9.15 -12.41 14.31
CA LEU A 69 -8.36 -13.09 15.34
C LEU A 69 -8.28 -14.60 15.07
N VAL A 70 -9.42 -15.21 14.77
CA VAL A 70 -9.48 -16.66 14.44
C VAL A 70 -8.65 -16.94 13.19
N ALA A 71 -8.77 -16.15 12.13
CA ALA A 71 -7.98 -16.29 10.92
C ALA A 71 -6.47 -16.16 11.20
N GLY A 72 -6.08 -15.19 12.03
CA GLY A 72 -4.69 -15.00 12.45
C GLY A 72 -4.15 -16.21 13.24
N CYS A 73 -4.93 -16.76 14.16
CA CYS A 73 -4.55 -17.98 14.90
C CYS A 73 -4.36 -19.18 13.96
N ILE A 74 -5.30 -19.41 13.04
CA ILE A 74 -5.20 -20.50 12.06
C ILE A 74 -3.97 -20.31 11.17
N PHE A 75 -3.77 -19.09 10.67
CA PHE A 75 -2.62 -18.77 9.83
C PHE A 75 -1.29 -18.94 10.58
N SER A 76 -1.25 -18.52 11.86
CA SER A 76 -0.08 -18.70 12.73
C SER A 76 0.28 -20.17 12.93
N PHE A 77 -0.75 -21.03 13.03
CA PHE A 77 -0.56 -22.47 13.20
C PHE A 77 0.03 -23.11 11.92
N ILE A 78 -0.37 -22.63 10.73
CA ILE A 78 0.07 -23.19 9.44
C ILE A 78 1.42 -22.63 9.01
N ALA A 79 1.58 -21.31 9.05
CA ALA A 79 2.72 -20.60 8.48
C ALA A 79 3.75 -20.12 9.52
N GLY A 80 3.40 -20.23 10.81
CA GLY A 80 4.22 -19.75 11.92
C GLY A 80 3.66 -18.47 12.56
N PHE A 81 3.96 -18.27 13.84
CA PHE A 81 3.43 -17.18 14.67
C PHE A 81 3.71 -15.79 14.07
N ARG A 82 4.90 -15.58 13.57
CA ARG A 82 5.32 -14.35 12.92
C ARG A 82 4.47 -14.02 11.69
N GLU A 83 4.32 -15.00 10.81
CA GLU A 83 3.55 -14.85 9.57
C GLU A 83 2.07 -14.60 9.86
N GLY A 84 1.53 -15.19 10.93
CA GLY A 84 0.18 -14.92 11.37
C GLY A 84 -0.04 -13.48 11.83
N ILE A 85 0.90 -12.90 12.55
CA ILE A 85 0.84 -11.48 12.94
C ILE A 85 0.89 -10.59 11.69
N LEU A 86 1.84 -10.84 10.79
CA LEU A 86 1.98 -10.07 9.54
C LEU A 86 0.73 -10.20 8.65
N PHE A 87 0.13 -11.40 8.59
CA PHE A 87 -1.12 -11.64 7.88
C PHE A 87 -2.27 -10.79 8.44
N VAL A 88 -2.44 -10.76 9.76
CA VAL A 88 -3.48 -9.93 10.40
C VAL A 88 -3.25 -8.44 10.10
N ILE A 89 -2.01 -7.98 10.26
CA ILE A 89 -1.66 -6.57 10.12
C ILE A 89 -1.82 -6.12 8.65
N ASN A 90 -1.30 -6.86 7.69
CA ASN A 90 -1.25 -6.41 6.29
C ASN A 90 -2.53 -6.70 5.50
N PHE A 91 -3.28 -7.75 5.85
CA PHE A 91 -4.50 -8.14 5.11
C PHE A 91 -5.76 -7.75 5.85
N ASN A 92 -5.89 -8.20 7.11
CA ASN A 92 -7.18 -8.11 7.80
C ASN A 92 -7.47 -6.70 8.33
N LEU A 93 -6.47 -5.96 8.84
CA LEU A 93 -6.69 -4.58 9.28
C LEU A 93 -7.11 -3.68 8.12
N VAL A 94 -6.55 -3.87 6.95
CA VAL A 94 -6.96 -3.16 5.73
C VAL A 94 -8.41 -3.51 5.37
N GLY A 95 -8.77 -4.80 5.42
CA GLY A 95 -10.14 -5.27 5.20
C GLY A 95 -11.14 -4.65 6.18
N LEU A 96 -10.79 -4.56 7.46
CA LEU A 96 -11.58 -3.87 8.49
C LEU A 96 -11.76 -2.39 8.15
N ALA A 97 -10.68 -1.67 7.81
CA ALA A 97 -10.72 -0.24 7.50
C ALA A 97 -11.59 0.07 6.27
N LEU A 98 -11.37 -0.63 5.16
CA LEU A 98 -12.17 -0.46 3.95
C LEU A 98 -13.62 -0.90 4.15
N GLY A 99 -13.85 -1.98 4.90
CA GLY A 99 -15.19 -2.46 5.23
C GLY A 99 -15.97 -1.43 6.05
N MET A 100 -15.34 -0.79 7.04
CA MET A 100 -15.95 0.30 7.80
C MET A 100 -16.26 1.51 6.93
N ALA A 101 -15.32 1.93 6.10
CA ALA A 101 -15.51 3.08 5.22
C ALA A 101 -16.70 2.87 4.29
N ILE A 102 -16.86 1.67 3.72
CA ILE A 102 -17.99 1.33 2.85
C ILE A 102 -19.29 1.26 3.66
N LYS A 103 -19.27 0.59 4.83
CA LYS A 103 -20.45 0.48 5.70
C LYS A 103 -20.97 1.82 6.15
N TRP A 104 -20.10 2.78 6.46
CA TRP A 104 -20.46 4.15 6.85
C TRP A 104 -20.71 5.07 5.66
N LYS A 105 -20.74 4.51 4.45
CA LYS A 105 -21.01 5.25 3.20
C LYS A 105 -20.06 6.43 2.99
N TRP A 106 -18.80 6.29 3.37
CA TRP A 106 -17.80 7.31 3.11
C TRP A 106 -17.60 7.53 1.60
N SER A 107 -17.17 8.73 1.25
CA SER A 107 -16.75 8.99 -0.14
C SER A 107 -15.54 8.11 -0.49
N VAL A 108 -15.38 7.81 -1.77
CA VAL A 108 -14.25 7.01 -2.28
C VAL A 108 -12.91 7.56 -1.79
N THR A 109 -12.74 8.89 -1.87
CA THR A 109 -11.51 9.55 -1.42
C THR A 109 -11.22 9.29 0.05
N ARG A 110 -12.25 9.41 0.93
CA ARG A 110 -12.09 9.11 2.37
C ARG A 110 -11.78 7.63 2.62
N ALA A 111 -12.41 6.73 1.87
CA ALA A 111 -12.13 5.30 1.97
C ALA A 111 -10.69 4.96 1.54
N LEU A 112 -10.22 5.55 0.43
CA LEU A 112 -8.84 5.37 -0.03
C LEU A 112 -7.83 5.96 0.95
N ILE A 113 -8.05 7.18 1.45
CA ILE A 113 -7.14 7.80 2.43
C ILE A 113 -7.06 6.96 3.71
N SER A 114 -8.21 6.56 4.27
CA SER A 114 -8.22 5.73 5.51
C SER A 114 -7.55 4.38 5.29
N GLY A 115 -7.82 3.70 4.18
CA GLY A 115 -7.17 2.45 3.82
C GLY A 115 -5.66 2.62 3.65
N THR A 116 -5.23 3.67 2.94
CA THR A 116 -3.80 3.97 2.75
C THR A 116 -3.09 4.24 4.07
N LEU A 117 -3.69 5.02 4.97
CA LEU A 117 -3.12 5.28 6.29
C LEU A 117 -2.99 4.00 7.11
N VAL A 118 -4.03 3.16 7.13
CA VAL A 118 -3.99 1.88 7.84
C VAL A 118 -2.91 0.99 7.23
N ASN A 119 -2.84 0.85 5.91
CA ASN A 119 -1.83 0.03 5.25
C ASN A 119 -0.40 0.56 5.48
N PHE A 120 -0.21 1.87 5.42
CA PHE A 120 1.07 2.52 5.70
C PHE A 120 1.55 2.28 7.13
N ILE A 121 0.66 2.49 8.13
CA ILE A 121 0.97 2.20 9.53
C ILE A 121 1.25 0.71 9.73
N SER A 122 0.46 -0.16 9.10
CA SER A 122 0.65 -1.61 9.12
C SER A 122 2.02 -2.01 8.57
N ALA A 123 2.45 -1.40 7.48
CA ALA A 123 3.76 -1.66 6.88
C ALA A 123 4.90 -1.21 7.80
N ILE A 124 4.79 -0.03 8.43
CA ILE A 124 5.77 0.44 9.42
C ILE A 124 5.85 -0.53 10.59
N VAL A 125 4.70 -0.91 11.17
CA VAL A 125 4.66 -1.87 12.29
C VAL A 125 5.25 -3.22 11.88
N ALA A 126 4.97 -3.71 10.67
CA ALA A 126 5.53 -4.95 10.15
C ALA A 126 7.06 -4.88 10.04
N ILE A 127 7.62 -3.77 9.56
CA ILE A 127 9.07 -3.55 9.47
C ILE A 127 9.72 -3.58 10.87
N PHE A 128 9.14 -2.86 11.85
CA PHE A 128 9.64 -2.87 13.22
C PHE A 128 9.55 -4.26 13.88
N LEU A 129 8.46 -4.99 13.64
CA LEU A 129 8.31 -6.36 14.13
C LEU A 129 9.36 -7.30 13.51
N LEU A 130 9.59 -7.19 12.20
CA LEU A 130 10.61 -7.98 11.51
C LEU A 130 12.02 -7.65 12.02
N ALA A 131 12.35 -6.38 12.18
CA ALA A 131 13.64 -5.96 12.71
C ALA A 131 13.84 -6.42 14.16
N GLY A 132 12.84 -6.24 15.03
CA GLY A 132 12.92 -6.58 16.44
C GLY A 132 12.88 -8.08 16.73
N LEU A 133 11.98 -8.84 16.09
CA LEU A 133 11.81 -10.28 16.33
C LEU A 133 12.84 -11.15 15.61
N MET A 134 13.40 -10.69 14.50
CA MET A 134 14.33 -11.46 13.69
C MET A 134 15.77 -11.01 13.79
N GLY A 135 16.03 -9.86 14.45
CA GLY A 135 17.36 -9.28 14.44
C GLY A 135 17.85 -8.94 13.03
N ILE A 136 16.93 -8.70 12.09
CA ILE A 136 17.27 -8.34 10.71
C ILE A 136 17.92 -6.95 10.74
N ASN A 137 19.20 -6.92 10.43
CA ASN A 137 19.89 -5.66 10.21
C ASN A 137 19.66 -5.26 8.74
N MET A 138 18.87 -4.20 8.54
CA MET A 138 18.53 -3.70 7.20
C MET A 138 19.78 -3.33 6.39
N GLU A 139 20.80 -2.73 7.03
CA GLU A 139 22.04 -2.36 6.34
C GLU A 139 22.76 -3.60 5.83
N LYS A 140 22.94 -4.63 6.67
CA LYS A 140 23.55 -5.90 6.23
C LYS A 140 22.78 -6.56 5.10
N SER A 141 21.44 -6.49 5.14
CA SER A 141 20.61 -7.07 4.07
C SER A 141 20.78 -6.32 2.75
N ILE A 142 20.89 -4.99 2.79
CA ILE A 142 21.15 -4.16 1.61
C ILE A 142 22.56 -4.46 1.05
N ASP A 143 23.55 -4.54 1.92
CA ASP A 143 24.93 -4.87 1.50
C ASP A 143 25.04 -6.25 0.89
N GLN A 144 24.36 -7.25 1.45
CA GLN A 144 24.30 -8.59 0.86
C GLN A 144 23.62 -8.59 -0.51
N ALA A 145 22.50 -7.88 -0.67
CA ALA A 145 21.82 -7.74 -1.96
C ALA A 145 22.72 -7.06 -3.00
N ARG A 146 23.48 -6.04 -2.59
CA ARG A 146 24.44 -5.34 -3.45
C ARG A 146 25.58 -6.26 -3.90
N LEU A 147 26.15 -7.04 -2.97
CA LEU A 147 27.20 -8.00 -3.30
C LEU A 147 26.71 -9.05 -4.28
N GLN A 148 25.53 -9.63 -4.05
CA GLN A 148 24.92 -10.60 -4.97
C GLN A 148 24.68 -10.01 -6.36
N ALA A 149 24.15 -8.78 -6.43
CA ALA A 149 23.95 -8.10 -7.71
C ALA A 149 25.29 -7.89 -8.46
N MET A 150 26.34 -7.46 -7.74
CA MET A 150 27.67 -7.29 -8.34
C MET A 150 28.29 -8.62 -8.84
N GLU A 151 28.05 -9.73 -8.16
CA GLU A 151 28.46 -11.05 -8.63
C GLU A 151 27.76 -11.43 -9.94
N VAL A 152 26.47 -11.13 -10.07
CA VAL A 152 25.70 -11.34 -11.31
C VAL A 152 26.30 -10.51 -12.45
N TYR A 153 26.58 -9.21 -12.24
CA TYR A 153 27.20 -8.37 -13.27
C TYR A 153 28.59 -8.84 -13.67
N LYS A 154 29.42 -9.31 -12.71
CA LYS A 154 30.73 -9.93 -13.04
C LYS A 154 30.56 -11.19 -13.88
N ALA A 155 29.57 -12.03 -13.60
CA ALA A 155 29.27 -13.23 -14.37
C ALA A 155 28.78 -12.91 -15.80
N MET A 156 28.23 -11.72 -16.02
CA MET A 156 27.80 -11.23 -17.34
C MET A 156 28.96 -10.63 -18.18
N ASN A 157 30.22 -10.76 -17.72
CA ASN A 157 31.43 -10.28 -18.37
C ASN A 157 31.48 -8.76 -18.65
N PHE A 158 30.92 -7.95 -17.75
CA PHE A 158 31.11 -6.49 -17.79
C PHE A 158 32.58 -6.13 -17.57
N THR A 159 33.06 -5.07 -18.24
CA THR A 159 34.42 -4.55 -18.04
C THR A 159 34.58 -3.96 -16.63
N GLN A 160 35.84 -3.83 -16.17
CA GLN A 160 36.11 -3.25 -14.85
C GLN A 160 35.56 -1.83 -14.72
N GLU A 161 35.70 -1.02 -15.77
CA GLU A 161 35.16 0.35 -15.81
C GLU A 161 33.61 0.37 -15.70
N GLN A 162 32.93 -0.55 -16.40
CA GLN A 162 31.48 -0.70 -16.29
C GLN A 162 31.04 -1.15 -14.89
N LEU A 163 31.79 -2.05 -14.27
CA LEU A 163 31.52 -2.51 -12.91
C LEU A 163 31.67 -1.38 -11.87
N GLU A 164 32.66 -0.50 -12.05
CA GLU A 164 32.83 0.67 -11.20
C GLU A 164 31.66 1.65 -11.36
N GLN A 165 31.24 1.97 -12.58
CA GLN A 165 30.09 2.81 -12.86
C GLN A 165 28.79 2.22 -12.27
N ILE A 166 28.58 0.90 -12.43
CA ILE A 166 27.42 0.20 -11.85
C ILE A 166 27.46 0.28 -10.33
N SER A 167 28.63 0.11 -9.71
CA SER A 167 28.80 0.20 -8.26
C SER A 167 28.46 1.59 -7.72
N GLU A 168 28.93 2.64 -8.39
CA GLU A 168 28.62 4.04 -8.02
C GLU A 168 27.13 4.31 -8.16
N GLN A 169 26.50 3.89 -9.27
CA GLN A 169 25.06 4.03 -9.49
C GLN A 169 24.25 3.27 -8.44
N MET A 170 24.67 2.07 -8.04
CA MET A 170 24.02 1.29 -6.99
C MET A 170 24.12 2.00 -5.63
N ASN A 171 25.29 2.54 -5.28
CA ASN A 171 25.47 3.31 -4.05
C ASN A 171 24.56 4.52 -4.02
N PHE A 172 24.53 5.31 -5.09
CA PHE A 172 23.62 6.45 -5.22
C PHE A 172 22.15 6.04 -5.04
N ASN A 173 21.71 4.97 -5.72
CA ASN A 173 20.34 4.50 -5.63
C ASN A 173 19.98 4.01 -4.22
N VAL A 174 20.90 3.35 -3.52
CA VAL A 174 20.69 2.90 -2.13
C VAL A 174 20.51 4.10 -1.19
N GLU A 175 21.39 5.09 -1.28
CA GLU A 175 21.28 6.30 -0.45
C GLU A 175 19.99 7.09 -0.77
N LEU A 176 19.66 7.24 -2.05
CA LEU A 176 18.41 7.85 -2.45
C LEU A 176 17.20 7.10 -1.87
N CYS A 177 17.19 5.75 -1.98
CA CYS A 177 16.12 4.92 -1.42
C CYS A 177 15.97 5.08 0.10
N LYS A 178 17.07 5.20 0.85
CA LYS A 178 17.02 5.47 2.30
C LYS A 178 16.31 6.79 2.60
N ILE A 179 16.60 7.84 1.82
CA ILE A 179 16.01 9.16 2.01
C ILE A 179 14.53 9.18 1.67
N ILE A 180 14.14 8.60 0.51
CA ILE A 180 12.75 8.62 0.05
C ILE A 180 11.91 7.47 0.61
N PHE A 181 12.46 6.64 1.52
CA PHE A 181 11.83 5.41 2.01
C PHE A 181 10.41 5.62 2.51
N ILE A 182 10.20 6.68 3.29
CA ILE A 182 8.87 7.01 3.85
C ILE A 182 7.86 7.33 2.75
N SER A 183 8.26 8.13 1.77
CA SER A 183 7.41 8.48 0.63
C SER A 183 7.15 7.28 -0.28
N LEU A 184 8.15 6.43 -0.49
CA LEU A 184 8.01 5.19 -1.25
C LEU A 184 7.02 4.24 -0.57
N LEU A 185 7.12 4.10 0.75
CA LEU A 185 6.21 3.28 1.55
C LEU A 185 4.77 3.81 1.51
N LEU A 186 4.59 5.13 1.59
CA LEU A 186 3.28 5.77 1.47
C LEU A 186 2.69 5.58 0.06
N PHE A 187 3.51 5.73 -0.97
CA PHE A 187 3.09 5.56 -2.35
C PHE A 187 2.70 4.11 -2.67
N THR A 188 3.50 3.14 -2.25
CA THR A 188 3.18 1.71 -2.42
C THR A 188 1.91 1.34 -1.67
N SER A 189 1.70 1.90 -0.47
CA SER A 189 0.46 1.73 0.30
C SER A 189 -0.75 2.29 -0.46
N LEU A 190 -0.63 3.47 -1.08
CA LEU A 190 -1.69 4.07 -1.88
C LEU A 190 -2.06 3.20 -3.09
N ILE A 191 -1.05 2.72 -3.85
CA ILE A 191 -1.29 1.82 -4.99
C ILE A 191 -1.96 0.52 -4.53
N THR A 192 -1.46 -0.08 -3.46
CA THR A 192 -2.01 -1.33 -2.91
C THR A 192 -3.50 -1.16 -2.58
N ILE A 193 -3.85 -0.11 -1.84
CA ILE A 193 -5.23 0.16 -1.46
C ILE A 193 -6.11 0.49 -2.66
N PHE A 194 -5.58 1.24 -3.62
CA PHE A 194 -6.29 1.56 -4.86
C PHE A 194 -6.67 0.28 -5.63
N VAL A 195 -5.71 -0.64 -5.82
CA VAL A 195 -5.94 -1.91 -6.50
C VAL A 195 -6.90 -2.81 -5.69
N GLN A 196 -6.71 -2.91 -4.37
CA GLN A 196 -7.60 -3.66 -3.50
C GLN A 196 -9.03 -3.12 -3.50
N TYR A 197 -9.20 -1.79 -3.56
CA TYR A 197 -10.53 -1.16 -3.67
C TYR A 197 -11.21 -1.54 -4.99
N ILE A 198 -10.47 -1.54 -6.12
CA ILE A 198 -11.00 -1.97 -7.43
C ILE A 198 -11.46 -3.45 -7.35
N VAL A 199 -10.61 -4.32 -6.82
CA VAL A 199 -10.93 -5.75 -6.69
C VAL A 199 -12.13 -5.95 -5.76
N ALA A 200 -12.18 -5.27 -4.62
CA ALA A 200 -13.33 -5.29 -3.72
C ALA A 200 -14.59 -4.80 -4.41
N GLN A 201 -14.53 -3.72 -5.18
CA GLN A 201 -15.66 -3.17 -5.94
C GLN A 201 -16.19 -4.19 -6.96
N LEU A 202 -15.30 -4.85 -7.71
CA LEU A 202 -15.69 -5.86 -8.70
C LEU A 202 -16.39 -7.06 -8.07
N ILE A 203 -15.83 -7.57 -6.95
CA ILE A 203 -16.39 -8.73 -6.23
C ILE A 203 -17.74 -8.35 -5.58
N LEU A 204 -17.78 -7.25 -4.86
CA LEU A 204 -18.98 -6.83 -4.13
C LEU A 204 -20.13 -6.45 -5.06
N LYS A 205 -19.83 -5.84 -6.20
CA LYS A 205 -20.84 -5.57 -7.24
C LYS A 205 -21.49 -6.86 -7.76
N LYS A 206 -20.70 -7.94 -7.95
CA LYS A 206 -21.24 -9.26 -8.34
C LYS A 206 -22.07 -9.89 -7.23
N LEU A 207 -21.80 -9.55 -5.97
CA LEU A 207 -22.58 -9.99 -4.81
C LEU A 207 -23.81 -9.12 -4.51
N GLY A 208 -24.11 -8.10 -5.37
CA GLY A 208 -25.27 -7.23 -5.23
C GLY A 208 -25.08 -6.03 -4.31
N TYR A 209 -23.86 -5.75 -3.85
CA TYR A 209 -23.58 -4.56 -3.02
C TYR A 209 -23.26 -3.34 -3.86
N LEU A 210 -23.86 -2.20 -3.49
CA LEU A 210 -23.57 -0.90 -4.12
C LEU A 210 -22.38 -0.26 -3.41
N ILE A 211 -21.26 -0.18 -4.11
CA ILE A 211 -20.07 0.54 -3.65
C ILE A 211 -19.86 1.76 -4.54
N PRO A 212 -19.50 2.92 -3.97
CA PRO A 212 -19.22 4.11 -4.75
C PRO A 212 -18.14 3.82 -5.80
N PRO A 213 -18.41 4.12 -7.10
CA PRO A 213 -17.41 3.90 -8.14
C PRO A 213 -16.25 4.88 -8.02
N LEU A 214 -15.07 4.43 -8.42
CA LEU A 214 -13.92 5.31 -8.60
C LEU A 214 -14.24 6.38 -9.64
N PRO A 215 -13.83 7.64 -9.44
CA PRO A 215 -13.92 8.67 -10.46
C PRO A 215 -13.20 8.21 -11.74
N ALA A 216 -13.76 8.50 -12.89
CA ALA A 216 -13.13 8.17 -14.16
C ALA A 216 -11.72 8.79 -14.22
N PHE A 217 -10.71 8.02 -14.63
CA PHE A 217 -9.32 8.48 -14.66
C PHE A 217 -9.16 9.81 -15.40
N LYS A 218 -9.85 9.97 -16.52
CA LYS A 218 -9.86 11.20 -17.32
C LYS A 218 -10.42 12.45 -16.62
N SER A 219 -11.09 12.28 -15.47
CA SER A 219 -11.65 13.38 -14.68
C SER A 219 -10.77 13.77 -13.49
N TRP A 220 -9.64 13.11 -13.30
CA TRP A 220 -8.73 13.42 -12.21
C TRP A 220 -8.12 14.80 -12.43
N ARG A 221 -8.23 15.64 -11.42
CA ARG A 221 -7.70 17.02 -11.44
C ARG A 221 -7.04 17.32 -10.11
N LEU A 222 -5.96 18.06 -10.18
CA LEU A 222 -5.26 18.56 -9.01
C LEU A 222 -5.69 20.01 -8.74
N SER A 223 -5.94 20.34 -7.49
CA SER A 223 -6.20 21.73 -7.11
C SER A 223 -4.91 22.53 -7.18
N TRP A 224 -5.00 23.81 -7.53
CA TRP A 224 -3.85 24.73 -7.59
C TRP A 224 -3.08 24.82 -6.24
N HIS A 225 -3.74 24.55 -5.12
CA HIS A 225 -3.13 24.55 -3.79
C HIS A 225 -1.94 23.56 -3.67
N TYR A 226 -1.92 22.49 -4.47
CA TYR A 226 -0.79 21.56 -4.48
C TYR A 226 0.51 22.16 -5.03
N ALA A 227 0.43 23.32 -5.73
CA ALA A 227 1.61 24.08 -6.13
C ALA A 227 2.39 24.59 -4.91
N TRP A 228 1.69 24.97 -3.83
CA TRP A 228 2.33 25.38 -2.58
C TRP A 228 3.10 24.24 -1.92
N LEU A 229 2.60 22.99 -2.04
CA LEU A 229 3.31 21.83 -1.52
C LEU A 229 4.63 21.62 -2.30
N LEU A 230 4.60 21.77 -3.63
CA LEU A 230 5.79 21.70 -4.47
C LEU A 230 6.82 22.80 -4.10
N ILE A 231 6.36 24.05 -3.96
CA ILE A 231 7.22 25.18 -3.57
C ILE A 231 7.83 24.92 -2.18
N THR A 232 7.04 24.48 -1.22
CA THR A 232 7.53 24.12 0.12
C THR A 232 8.58 23.00 0.05
N GLY A 233 8.36 21.97 -0.76
CA GLY A 233 9.32 20.91 -0.99
C GLY A 233 10.66 21.42 -1.54
N ILE A 234 10.62 22.32 -2.53
CA ILE A 234 11.82 22.94 -3.11
C ILE A 234 12.58 23.77 -2.04
N ILE A 235 11.88 24.61 -1.30
CA ILE A 235 12.48 25.47 -0.26
C ILE A 235 13.14 24.59 0.83
N LEU A 236 12.44 23.59 1.34
CA LEU A 236 12.97 22.70 2.39
C LEU A 236 14.18 21.90 1.89
N THR A 237 14.14 21.43 0.65
CA THR A 237 15.28 20.74 0.04
C THR A 237 16.49 21.68 -0.05
N TYR A 238 16.29 22.89 -0.54
CA TYR A 238 17.38 23.89 -0.66
C TYR A 238 17.97 24.23 0.70
N LEU A 239 17.16 24.48 1.72
CA LEU A 239 17.61 24.79 3.08
C LEU A 239 18.31 23.60 3.77
N GLY A 240 18.03 22.39 3.34
CA GLY A 240 18.63 21.17 3.88
C GLY A 240 19.85 20.67 3.12
N MET A 241 20.19 21.26 1.97
CA MET A 241 21.39 20.89 1.24
C MET A 241 22.67 21.38 1.94
N PRO A 242 23.77 20.59 1.91
CA PRO A 242 25.08 21.04 2.37
C PRO A 242 25.63 22.14 1.47
N GLU A 243 26.44 23.04 2.05
CA GLU A 243 27.01 24.22 1.32
C GLU A 243 28.12 23.82 0.34
N ASP A 244 28.86 22.74 0.65
CA ASP A 244 29.99 22.26 -0.17
C ASP A 244 29.60 20.97 -0.90
N MET A 245 29.18 21.10 -2.16
CA MET A 245 28.83 19.95 -3.02
C MET A 245 30.04 19.50 -3.85
N LYS A 246 30.66 18.38 -3.50
CA LYS A 246 31.73 17.78 -4.30
C LYS A 246 31.31 16.56 -5.09
N SER A 247 30.35 15.77 -4.60
CA SER A 247 29.80 14.63 -5.35
C SER A 247 28.34 14.35 -5.01
N SER A 248 27.62 13.67 -5.92
CA SER A 248 26.20 13.34 -5.73
C SER A 248 25.96 12.39 -4.55
N ALA A 249 26.92 11.54 -4.23
CA ALA A 249 26.81 10.58 -3.13
C ALA A 249 27.03 11.26 -1.77
N GLU A 250 27.97 12.18 -1.66
CA GLU A 250 28.26 12.96 -0.44
C GLU A 250 27.09 13.87 -0.04
N ILE A 251 26.26 14.31 -0.99
CA ILE A 251 25.07 15.12 -0.72
C ILE A 251 24.12 14.37 0.20
N PHE A 252 23.91 13.08 -0.05
CA PHE A 252 22.94 12.29 0.71
C PHE A 252 23.43 11.95 2.13
N GLU A 253 24.74 11.84 2.31
CA GLU A 253 25.34 11.53 3.61
C GLU A 253 25.28 12.73 4.57
N HIS A 254 25.34 13.96 4.04
CA HIS A 254 25.39 15.19 4.84
C HIS A 254 24.10 16.03 4.79
N ILE A 255 23.04 15.50 4.16
CA ILE A 255 21.76 16.21 4.06
C ILE A 255 21.13 16.42 5.45
N LYS A 256 20.71 17.66 5.74
CA LYS A 256 20.02 17.97 6.99
C LYS A 256 18.60 17.39 6.99
N PRO A 257 17.99 17.11 8.17
CA PRO A 257 16.64 16.56 8.27
C PRO A 257 15.58 17.34 7.48
N LEU A 258 15.71 18.68 7.37
CA LEU A 258 14.83 19.51 6.56
C LEU A 258 14.88 19.12 5.08
N GLY A 259 16.08 18.87 4.55
CA GLY A 259 16.29 18.44 3.17
C GLY A 259 15.67 17.09 2.89
N VAL A 260 15.79 16.15 3.84
CA VAL A 260 15.12 14.84 3.75
C VAL A 260 13.61 15.00 3.65
N VAL A 261 13.00 15.87 4.48
CA VAL A 261 11.57 16.17 4.41
C VAL A 261 11.22 16.79 3.05
N GLY A 262 12.03 17.75 2.59
CA GLY A 262 11.84 18.41 1.29
C GLY A 262 11.84 17.42 0.13
N ILE A 263 12.85 16.54 0.05
CA ILE A 263 12.96 15.50 -0.99
C ILE A 263 11.75 14.56 -0.96
N ASN A 264 11.30 14.14 0.21
CA ASN A 264 10.12 13.29 0.33
C ASN A 264 8.86 13.99 -0.20
N ILE A 265 8.67 15.28 0.10
CA ILE A 265 7.56 16.07 -0.44
C ILE A 265 7.68 16.17 -1.96
N LEU A 266 8.87 16.48 -2.50
CA LEU A 266 9.10 16.57 -3.95
C LEU A 266 8.82 15.24 -4.64
N TYR A 267 9.25 14.12 -4.07
CA TYR A 267 8.98 12.80 -4.61
C TYR A 267 7.48 12.51 -4.70
N LEU A 268 6.72 12.79 -3.65
CA LEU A 268 5.26 12.62 -3.67
C LEU A 268 4.60 13.58 -4.66
N CYS A 269 5.06 14.83 -4.74
CA CYS A 269 4.59 15.78 -5.74
C CYS A 269 4.87 15.29 -7.16
N ALA A 270 6.07 14.81 -7.44
CA ALA A 270 6.45 14.29 -8.76
C ALA A 270 5.49 13.17 -9.20
N ILE A 271 5.19 12.21 -8.32
CA ILE A 271 4.25 11.13 -8.59
C ILE A 271 2.83 11.65 -8.85
N LEU A 272 2.35 12.60 -8.03
CA LEU A 272 1.04 13.20 -8.21
C LEU A 272 0.93 13.94 -9.55
N TYR A 273 1.88 14.82 -9.85
CA TYR A 273 1.90 15.58 -11.10
C TYR A 273 2.04 14.66 -12.32
N PHE A 274 2.87 13.62 -12.21
CA PHE A 274 3.03 12.62 -13.25
C PHE A 274 1.71 11.86 -13.52
N THR A 275 1.04 11.40 -12.46
CA THR A 275 -0.25 10.71 -12.57
C THR A 275 -1.33 11.59 -13.21
N ILE A 276 -1.39 12.87 -12.81
CA ILE A 276 -2.32 13.84 -13.40
C ILE A 276 -1.94 14.16 -14.85
N GLY A 277 -0.62 14.27 -15.15
CA GLY A 277 -0.14 14.42 -16.52
C GLY A 277 -0.64 13.32 -17.45
N ILE A 278 -0.51 12.06 -17.02
CA ILE A 278 -1.04 10.91 -17.76
C ILE A 278 -2.56 10.99 -17.89
N SER A 279 -3.28 11.42 -16.85
CA SER A 279 -4.76 11.61 -16.91
C SER A 279 -5.16 12.65 -17.96
N ILE A 280 -4.43 13.76 -18.06
CA ILE A 280 -4.65 14.80 -19.06
C ILE A 280 -4.39 14.26 -20.48
N ILE A 281 -3.26 13.58 -20.67
CA ILE A 281 -2.91 12.94 -21.97
C ILE A 281 -4.00 11.94 -22.35
N TYR A 282 -4.42 11.08 -21.43
CA TYR A 282 -5.51 10.12 -21.67
C TYR A 282 -6.80 10.82 -22.07
N SER A 283 -7.17 11.91 -21.39
CA SER A 283 -8.36 12.71 -21.73
C SER A 283 -8.27 13.36 -23.11
N PHE A 284 -7.07 13.80 -23.51
CA PHE A 284 -6.80 14.36 -24.82
C PHE A 284 -6.93 13.29 -25.92
N LEU A 285 -6.32 12.12 -25.73
CA LEU A 285 -6.43 10.98 -26.65
C LEU A 285 -7.88 10.49 -26.79
N ASP A 286 -8.69 10.64 -25.74
CA ASP A 286 -10.13 10.30 -25.76
C ASP A 286 -10.91 11.19 -26.75
N LYS A 287 -10.57 12.48 -26.84
CA LYS A 287 -11.17 13.41 -27.82
C LYS A 287 -10.88 13.02 -29.26
N PHE A 288 -9.71 12.45 -29.53
CA PHE A 288 -9.33 11.96 -30.86
C PHE A 288 -9.81 10.55 -31.14
N LYS A 289 -10.66 9.96 -30.27
CA LYS A 289 -11.23 8.62 -30.43
C LYS A 289 -10.15 7.53 -30.63
N VAL A 290 -8.94 7.73 -30.07
CA VAL A 290 -7.87 6.74 -30.11
C VAL A 290 -8.36 5.47 -29.41
N PRO A 291 -8.18 4.27 -29.97
CA PRO A 291 -8.61 3.02 -29.35
C PRO A 291 -7.84 2.78 -28.03
N LEU A 292 -8.46 2.02 -27.11
CA LEU A 292 -7.93 1.80 -25.75
C LEU A 292 -6.47 1.30 -25.76
N ILE A 293 -6.14 0.37 -26.65
CA ILE A 293 -4.78 -0.18 -26.79
C ILE A 293 -3.79 0.94 -27.15
N GLY A 294 -4.14 1.81 -28.11
CA GLY A 294 -3.31 2.94 -28.50
C GLY A 294 -3.09 3.94 -27.34
N LYS A 295 -4.14 4.21 -26.54
CA LYS A 295 -4.01 5.07 -25.34
C LYS A 295 -3.05 4.46 -24.33
N ILE A 296 -3.17 3.15 -24.05
CA ILE A 296 -2.29 2.45 -23.11
C ILE A 296 -0.84 2.50 -23.60
N LEU A 297 -0.59 2.20 -24.88
CA LEU A 297 0.75 2.24 -25.46
C LEU A 297 1.36 3.65 -25.38
N ILE A 298 0.62 4.68 -25.79
CA ILE A 298 1.10 6.06 -25.75
C ILE A 298 1.40 6.48 -24.30
N CYS A 299 0.48 6.20 -23.36
CA CYS A 299 0.72 6.50 -21.96
C CYS A 299 1.92 5.72 -21.39
N PHE A 300 2.14 4.48 -21.81
CA PHE A 300 3.28 3.67 -21.38
C PHE A 300 4.62 4.18 -21.93
N PHE A 301 4.67 4.64 -23.19
CA PHE A 301 5.90 5.20 -23.77
C PHE A 301 6.21 6.62 -23.29
N LEU A 302 5.24 7.34 -22.73
CA LEU A 302 5.43 8.67 -22.15
C LEU A 302 5.68 8.61 -20.63
N ALA A 303 5.51 7.44 -20.01
CA ALA A 303 5.77 7.18 -18.60
C ALA A 303 7.20 6.69 -18.36
#